data_ee2163e17d98a65db55b45803020cdf3
#
_entry.id   ee2163e17d98a65db55b45803020cdf3
#
_cell.length_a   1.000
_cell.length_b   1.000
_cell.length_c   1.000
_cell.angle_alpha   90.00
_cell.angle_beta   90.00
_cell.angle_gamma   90.00
#
_symmetry.space_group_name_H-M   'P 1'
#
loop_
_entity.id
_entity.type
_entity.pdbx_description
1 polymer ?
#
loop_
_entity_poly.entity_id
_entity_poly.type
_entity_poly.pdbx_seq_one_letter_code
_entity_poly.pdbx_strand_id
1 'polypeptide(L)'
;MSPNNSFKRQGQERMLQYAIKIFITAVVVVAISELGKRSSFWGAVLASLPLTSLLAFIWLYCATGDIEAIASLSLGIFWLVLASLPLFLILPALLKNGVGFWPAFAVSCAVTVGLYFGLIWVLGWFGVKL
;
A
#
# COMPACT_ATOMS: atom_id res chain seq x y z
N MET A 1 0.85 -2.95 43.06
CA MET A 1 0.49 -2.82 41.63
C MET A 1 -0.20 -4.08 41.15
N SER A 2 -1.44 -3.97 40.77
CA SER A 2 -2.15 -5.13 40.24
C SER A 2 -1.72 -5.40 38.81
N PRO A 3 -1.53 -6.65 38.38
CA PRO A 3 -1.18 -7.00 37.02
C PRO A 3 -2.18 -6.47 35.96
N ASN A 4 -3.38 -6.17 36.40
CA ASN A 4 -4.47 -5.68 35.59
C ASN A 4 -4.21 -4.27 35.02
N ASN A 5 -3.46 -3.44 35.76
CA ASN A 5 -3.16 -2.05 35.32
C ASN A 5 -2.11 -1.99 34.21
N SER A 6 -1.12 -2.89 34.26
CA SER A 6 -0.12 -2.95 33.16
C SER A 6 -0.73 -3.46 31.89
N PHE A 7 -1.66 -4.40 31.95
CA PHE A 7 -2.38 -4.90 30.78
C PHE A 7 -3.23 -3.82 30.13
N LYS A 8 -3.94 -3.03 30.93
CA LYS A 8 -4.76 -1.91 30.43
C LYS A 8 -3.90 -0.83 29.79
N ARG A 9 -2.75 -0.51 30.36
CA ARG A 9 -1.81 0.48 29.82
C ARG A 9 -1.27 0.03 28.47
N GLN A 10 -0.87 -1.23 28.34
CA GLN A 10 -0.38 -1.77 27.07
C GLN A 10 -1.46 -1.73 25.99
N GLY A 11 -2.69 -2.04 26.34
CA GLY A 11 -3.83 -1.95 25.42
C GLY A 11 -4.07 -0.52 24.95
N GLN A 12 -4.00 0.46 25.87
CA GLN A 12 -4.18 1.88 25.54
C GLN A 12 -3.07 2.39 24.65
N GLU A 13 -1.82 2.02 24.94
CA GLU A 13 -0.68 2.43 24.10
C GLU A 13 -0.79 1.87 22.68
N ARG A 14 -1.20 0.61 22.55
CA ARG A 14 -1.43 0.01 21.23
C ARG A 14 -2.54 0.71 20.47
N MET A 15 -3.66 1.01 21.12
CA MET A 15 -4.77 1.73 20.50
C MET A 15 -4.35 3.13 20.05
N LEU A 16 -3.55 3.82 20.87
CA LEU A 16 -3.03 5.14 20.53
C LEU A 16 -2.11 5.08 19.31
N GLN A 17 -1.22 4.09 19.26
CA GLN A 17 -0.32 3.88 18.12
C GLN A 17 -1.11 3.61 16.83
N TYR A 18 -2.12 2.74 16.88
CA TYR A 18 -2.96 2.47 15.73
C TYR A 18 -3.75 3.70 15.30
N ALA A 19 -4.26 4.47 16.25
CA ALA A 19 -4.98 5.71 15.94
C ALA A 19 -4.08 6.71 15.23
N ILE A 20 -2.85 6.88 15.68
CA ILE A 20 -1.85 7.76 15.07
C ILE A 20 -1.53 7.28 13.65
N LYS A 21 -1.30 5.98 13.45
CA LYS A 21 -1.04 5.40 12.13
C LYS A 21 -2.18 5.67 11.16
N ILE A 22 -3.41 5.43 11.59
CA ILE A 22 -4.60 5.64 10.77
C ILE A 22 -4.74 7.12 10.43
N PHE A 23 -4.55 8.01 11.40
CA PHE A 23 -4.67 9.45 11.20
C PHE A 23 -3.65 9.96 10.18
N ILE A 24 -2.38 9.59 10.32
CA ILE A 24 -1.31 10.01 9.41
C ILE A 24 -1.60 9.49 8.00
N THR A 25 -1.98 8.22 7.87
CA THR A 25 -2.28 7.61 6.57
C THR A 25 -3.47 8.33 5.91
N ALA A 26 -4.52 8.61 6.67
CA ALA A 26 -5.69 9.31 6.16
C ALA A 26 -5.34 10.71 5.67
N VAL A 27 -4.55 11.46 6.44
CA VAL A 27 -4.12 12.82 6.06
C VAL A 27 -3.31 12.78 4.77
N VAL A 28 -2.40 11.83 4.64
CA VAL A 28 -1.57 11.67 3.43
C VAL A 28 -2.44 11.40 2.21
N VAL A 29 -3.38 10.45 2.31
CA VAL A 29 -4.26 10.10 1.18
C VAL A 29 -5.16 11.28 0.79
N VAL A 30 -5.72 11.99 1.76
CA VAL A 30 -6.55 13.18 1.49
C VAL A 30 -5.71 14.28 0.82
N ALA A 31 -4.48 14.51 1.30
CA ALA A 31 -3.58 15.50 0.72
C ALA A 31 -3.27 15.18 -0.74
N ILE A 32 -3.00 13.93 -1.06
CA ILE A 32 -2.75 13.47 -2.44
C ILE A 32 -3.99 13.73 -3.31
N SER A 33 -5.16 13.39 -2.80
CA SER A 33 -6.42 13.58 -3.52
C SER A 33 -6.69 15.06 -3.81
N GLU A 34 -6.50 15.93 -2.83
CA GLU A 34 -6.69 17.37 -3.01
C GLU A 34 -5.69 17.97 -3.96
N LEU A 35 -4.43 17.55 -3.87
CA LEU A 35 -3.39 18.02 -4.77
C LEU A 35 -3.64 17.57 -6.22
N GLY A 36 -4.18 16.35 -6.40
CA GLY A 36 -4.57 15.84 -7.70
C GLY A 36 -5.68 16.65 -8.38
N LYS A 37 -6.56 17.25 -7.59
CA LYS A 37 -7.59 18.18 -8.11
C LYS A 37 -7.00 19.48 -8.63
N ARG A 38 -5.93 19.97 -8.01
CA ARG A 38 -5.29 21.23 -8.37
C ARG A 38 -4.28 21.09 -9.48
N SER A 39 -3.49 20.01 -9.45
CA SER A 39 -2.46 19.75 -10.43
C SER A 39 -2.33 18.25 -10.63
N SER A 40 -2.59 17.81 -11.87
CA SER A 40 -2.46 16.41 -12.25
C SER A 40 -1.02 15.91 -12.10
N PHE A 41 -0.05 16.75 -12.44
CA PHE A 41 1.37 16.40 -12.34
C PHE A 41 1.81 16.15 -10.89
N TRP A 42 1.56 17.10 -10.00
CA TRP A 42 1.95 16.96 -8.59
C TRP A 42 1.16 15.87 -7.88
N GLY A 43 -0.13 15.73 -8.22
CA GLY A 43 -0.93 14.62 -7.71
C GLY A 43 -0.35 13.27 -8.12
N ALA A 44 0.05 13.13 -9.38
CA ALA A 44 0.66 11.91 -9.89
C ALA A 44 2.01 11.63 -9.21
N VAL A 45 2.84 12.65 -9.03
CA VAL A 45 4.14 12.51 -8.36
C VAL A 45 3.96 11.98 -6.94
N LEU A 46 3.07 12.60 -6.16
CA LEU A 46 2.83 12.17 -4.79
C LEU A 46 2.15 10.81 -4.72
N ALA A 47 1.21 10.54 -5.63
CA ALA A 47 0.53 9.25 -5.67
C ALA A 47 1.46 8.10 -6.09
N SER A 48 2.50 8.42 -6.87
CA SER A 48 3.48 7.41 -7.28
C SER A 48 4.47 7.04 -6.18
N LEU A 49 4.63 7.91 -5.17
CA LEU A 49 5.47 7.58 -4.03
C LEU A 49 4.77 6.53 -3.16
N PRO A 50 5.45 5.46 -2.79
CA PRO A 50 4.86 4.41 -1.95
C PRO A 50 4.80 4.84 -0.48
N LEU A 51 4.06 5.91 -0.20
CA LEU A 51 4.00 6.53 1.13
C LEU A 51 3.49 5.57 2.20
N THR A 52 2.47 4.78 1.87
CA THR A 52 1.94 3.78 2.78
C THR A 52 3.00 2.74 3.14
N SER A 53 3.75 2.28 2.14
CA SER A 53 4.84 1.33 2.35
C SER A 53 5.98 1.93 3.17
N LEU A 54 6.33 3.18 2.90
CA LEU A 54 7.37 3.87 3.68
C LEU A 54 6.97 4.03 5.14
N LEU A 55 5.72 4.39 5.40
CA LEU A 55 5.19 4.46 6.76
C LEU A 55 5.20 3.09 7.43
N ALA A 56 4.82 2.04 6.70
CA ALA A 56 4.86 0.68 7.22
C ALA A 56 6.29 0.25 7.58
N PHE A 57 7.29 0.62 6.77
CA PHE A 57 8.69 0.34 7.08
C PHE A 57 9.14 1.04 8.34
N ILE A 58 8.78 2.31 8.52
CA ILE A 58 9.13 3.08 9.71
C ILE A 58 8.53 2.43 10.95
N TRP A 59 7.23 2.10 10.89
CA TRP A 59 6.55 1.48 12.03
C TRP A 59 7.11 0.09 12.34
N LEU A 60 7.43 -0.70 11.32
CA LEU A 60 8.02 -2.02 11.50
C LEU A 60 9.41 -1.92 12.14
N TYR A 61 10.23 -0.98 11.68
CA TYR A 61 11.54 -0.75 12.27
C TYR A 61 11.44 -0.32 13.72
N CYS A 62 10.54 0.60 14.04
CA CYS A 62 10.35 1.06 15.42
C CYS A 62 9.83 -0.05 16.35
N ALA A 63 9.04 -0.98 15.80
CA ALA A 63 8.44 -2.06 16.58
C ALA A 63 9.39 -3.24 16.80
N THR A 64 10.17 -3.61 15.77
CA THR A 64 10.97 -4.85 15.80
C THR A 64 12.47 -4.62 15.65
N GLY A 65 12.88 -3.55 14.96
CA GLY A 65 14.28 -3.33 14.61
C GLY A 65 14.87 -4.38 13.66
N ASP A 66 14.04 -5.23 13.06
CA ASP A 66 14.47 -6.32 12.20
C ASP A 66 14.68 -5.83 10.77
N ILE A 67 15.93 -5.58 10.42
CA ILE A 67 16.33 -5.06 9.11
C ILE A 67 16.07 -6.09 8.00
N GLU A 68 16.24 -7.37 8.28
CA GLU A 68 16.00 -8.42 7.29
C GLU A 68 14.52 -8.54 6.95
N ALA A 69 13.63 -8.40 7.93
CA ALA A 69 12.20 -8.39 7.68
C ALA A 69 11.80 -7.21 6.79
N ILE A 70 12.37 -6.04 7.02
CA ILE A 70 12.12 -4.84 6.22
C ILE A 70 12.63 -5.03 4.80
N ALA A 71 13.82 -5.61 4.64
CA ALA A 71 14.40 -5.88 3.33
C ALA A 71 13.56 -6.88 2.54
N SER A 72 13.09 -7.95 3.18
CA SER A 72 12.23 -8.95 2.55
C SER A 72 10.89 -8.35 2.14
N LEU A 73 10.30 -7.54 3.00
CA LEU A 73 9.05 -6.84 2.69
C LEU A 73 9.23 -5.89 1.51
N SER A 74 10.33 -5.16 1.48
CA SER A 74 10.65 -4.23 0.39
C SER A 74 10.77 -4.94 -0.95
N LEU A 75 11.46 -6.08 -1.00
CA LEU A 75 11.58 -6.88 -2.22
C LEU A 75 10.23 -7.43 -2.68
N GLY A 76 9.42 -7.91 -1.73
CA GLY A 76 8.07 -8.38 -2.04
C GLY A 76 7.21 -7.28 -2.65
N ILE A 77 7.25 -6.09 -2.09
CA ILE A 77 6.53 -4.92 -2.60
C ILE A 77 7.02 -4.56 -4.00
N PHE A 78 8.32 -4.59 -4.24
CA PHE A 78 8.88 -4.30 -5.54
C PHE A 78 8.28 -5.20 -6.63
N TRP A 79 8.25 -6.52 -6.39
CA TRP A 79 7.69 -7.46 -7.35
C TRP A 79 6.19 -7.25 -7.56
N LEU A 80 5.45 -7.02 -6.48
CA LEU A 80 4.00 -6.82 -6.57
C LEU A 80 3.65 -5.48 -7.24
N VAL A 81 4.46 -4.46 -7.03
CA VAL A 81 4.27 -3.17 -7.72
C VAL A 81 4.46 -3.34 -9.23
N LEU A 82 5.44 -4.13 -9.65
CA LEU A 82 5.61 -4.43 -11.08
C LEU A 82 4.35 -5.06 -11.67
N ALA A 83 3.71 -5.97 -10.94
CA ALA A 83 2.46 -6.60 -11.38
C ALA A 83 1.28 -5.63 -11.38
N SER A 84 1.33 -4.56 -10.59
CA SER A 84 0.26 -3.55 -10.53
C SER A 84 0.40 -2.46 -11.60
N LEU A 85 1.57 -2.32 -12.23
CA LEU A 85 1.78 -1.30 -13.25
C LEU A 85 0.78 -1.35 -14.41
N PRO A 86 0.38 -2.53 -14.92
CA PRO A 86 -0.64 -2.60 -15.97
C PRO A 86 -1.97 -1.94 -15.62
N LEU A 87 -2.34 -1.88 -14.34
CA LEU A 87 -3.55 -1.18 -13.89
C LEU A 87 -3.53 0.28 -14.36
N PHE A 88 -2.39 0.95 -14.20
CA PHE A 88 -2.23 2.36 -14.56
C PHE A 88 -2.21 2.61 -16.06
N LEU A 89 -2.08 1.56 -16.86
CA LEU A 89 -2.21 1.62 -18.32
C LEU A 89 -3.61 1.24 -18.78
N ILE A 90 -4.19 0.22 -18.16
CA ILE A 90 -5.52 -0.31 -18.52
C ILE A 90 -6.62 0.69 -18.17
N LEU A 91 -6.55 1.28 -16.99
CA LEU A 91 -7.57 2.21 -16.51
C LEU A 91 -7.74 3.41 -17.45
N PRO A 92 -6.67 4.15 -17.82
CA PRO A 92 -6.82 5.24 -18.78
C PRO A 92 -7.32 4.78 -20.15
N ALA A 93 -6.88 3.61 -20.63
CA ALA A 93 -7.31 3.08 -21.90
C ALA A 93 -8.81 2.81 -21.93
N LEU A 94 -9.35 2.19 -20.87
CA LEU A 94 -10.78 1.93 -20.74
C LEU A 94 -11.58 3.23 -20.62
N LEU A 95 -11.10 4.18 -19.85
CA LEU A 95 -11.78 5.47 -19.67
C LEU A 95 -11.84 6.26 -20.98
N LYS A 96 -10.76 6.25 -21.76
CA LYS A 96 -10.71 6.93 -23.06
C LYS A 96 -11.62 6.28 -24.09
N ASN A 97 -11.91 4.99 -23.97
CA ASN A 97 -12.80 4.25 -24.86
C ASN A 97 -14.28 4.40 -24.49
N GLY A 98 -14.61 5.28 -23.53
CA GLY A 98 -15.98 5.57 -23.14
C GLY A 98 -16.56 4.64 -22.09
N VAL A 99 -15.74 3.78 -21.49
CA VAL A 99 -16.17 2.94 -20.38
C VAL A 99 -16.34 3.80 -19.13
N GLY A 100 -17.44 3.60 -18.40
CA GLY A 100 -17.67 4.32 -17.15
C GLY A 100 -16.59 4.06 -16.13
N PHE A 101 -16.40 4.99 -15.19
CA PHE A 101 -15.34 4.90 -14.19
C PHE A 101 -15.43 3.60 -13.36
N TRP A 102 -16.61 3.29 -12.83
CA TRP A 102 -16.75 2.13 -11.94
C TRP A 102 -16.48 0.80 -12.63
N PRO A 103 -17.05 0.52 -13.82
CA PRO A 103 -16.70 -0.70 -14.57
C PRO A 103 -15.22 -0.75 -14.95
N ALA A 104 -14.65 0.35 -15.42
CA ALA A 104 -13.24 0.43 -15.77
C ALA A 104 -12.33 0.14 -14.59
N PHE A 105 -12.66 0.72 -13.44
CA PHE A 105 -11.93 0.52 -12.19
C PHE A 105 -12.01 -0.94 -11.74
N ALA A 106 -13.21 -1.53 -11.77
CA ALA A 106 -13.43 -2.92 -11.38
C ALA A 106 -12.64 -3.90 -12.26
N VAL A 107 -12.67 -3.70 -13.58
CA VAL A 107 -11.91 -4.53 -14.52
C VAL A 107 -10.41 -4.39 -14.29
N SER A 108 -9.93 -3.18 -14.11
CA SER A 108 -8.51 -2.92 -13.85
C SER A 108 -8.03 -3.59 -12.57
N CYS A 109 -8.82 -3.52 -11.50
CA CYS A 109 -8.52 -4.20 -10.25
C CYS A 109 -8.53 -5.72 -10.40
N ALA A 110 -9.51 -6.28 -11.13
CA ALA A 110 -9.61 -7.71 -11.37
C ALA A 110 -8.39 -8.23 -12.14
N VAL A 111 -7.97 -7.52 -13.18
CA VAL A 111 -6.76 -7.87 -13.95
C VAL A 111 -5.53 -7.82 -13.05
N THR A 112 -5.42 -6.79 -12.19
CA THR A 112 -4.29 -6.64 -11.27
C THR A 112 -4.22 -7.80 -10.28
N VAL A 113 -5.36 -8.22 -9.72
CA VAL A 113 -5.41 -9.37 -8.81
C VAL A 113 -4.97 -10.64 -9.53
N GLY A 114 -5.44 -10.85 -10.76
CA GLY A 114 -5.00 -11.98 -11.58
C GLY A 114 -3.51 -11.98 -11.85
N LEU A 115 -2.94 -10.80 -12.12
CA LEU A 115 -1.50 -10.64 -12.33
C LEU A 115 -0.70 -10.89 -11.04
N TYR A 116 -1.21 -10.51 -9.89
CA TYR A 116 -0.57 -10.84 -8.61
C TYR A 116 -0.47 -12.35 -8.40
N PHE A 117 -1.55 -13.08 -8.61
CA PHE A 117 -1.53 -14.54 -8.50
C PHE A 117 -0.59 -15.17 -9.53
N GLY A 118 -0.61 -14.68 -10.77
CA GLY A 118 0.30 -15.15 -11.81
C GLY A 118 1.76 -14.89 -11.45
N LEU A 119 2.06 -13.70 -10.92
CA LEU A 119 3.41 -13.35 -10.51
C LEU A 119 3.90 -14.23 -9.35
N ILE A 120 3.06 -14.40 -8.33
CA ILE A 120 3.39 -15.25 -7.17
C ILE A 120 3.67 -16.68 -7.64
N TRP A 121 2.85 -17.21 -8.55
CA TRP A 121 3.03 -18.55 -9.11
C TRP A 121 4.36 -18.68 -9.87
N VAL A 122 4.66 -17.70 -10.74
CA VAL A 122 5.90 -17.68 -11.52
C VAL A 122 7.11 -17.55 -10.61
N LEU A 123 7.07 -16.66 -9.61
CA LEU A 123 8.16 -16.49 -8.65
C LEU A 123 8.37 -17.73 -7.80
N GLY A 124 7.30 -18.43 -7.47
CA GLY A 124 7.40 -19.74 -6.79
C GLY A 124 8.15 -20.76 -7.62
N TRP A 125 7.99 -20.74 -8.93
CA TRP A 125 8.72 -21.58 -9.86
C TRP A 125 10.23 -21.30 -9.88
N PHE A 126 10.61 -20.04 -9.71
CA PHE A 126 12.00 -19.63 -9.66
C PHE A 126 12.61 -19.70 -8.25
N GLY A 127 11.84 -20.20 -7.27
CA GLY A 127 12.32 -20.35 -5.91
C GLY A 127 12.34 -19.07 -5.09
N VAL A 128 11.71 -18.00 -5.57
CA VAL A 128 11.57 -16.75 -4.82
C VAL A 128 10.33 -16.83 -3.95
N LYS A 129 10.52 -16.74 -2.64
CA LYS A 129 9.42 -16.71 -1.68
C LYS A 129 9.05 -15.26 -1.38
N LEU A 130 7.81 -14.93 -1.64
CA LEU A 130 7.23 -13.64 -1.24
C LEU A 130 6.47 -13.77 0.09
#